data_ec5a0fbb6e288e79be90381a148144e6
#
_entry.id   ec5a0fbb6e288e79be90381a148144e6
#
_cell.length_a   1.000
_cell.length_b   1.000
_cell.length_c   1.000
_cell.angle_alpha   90.00
_cell.angle_beta   90.00
_cell.angle_gamma   90.00
#
_symmetry.space_group_name_H-M   'P 1'
#
loop_
_entity.id
_entity.type
_entity.pdbx_description
1 polymer ?
#
loop_
_entity_poly.entity_id
_entity_poly.type
_entity_poly.pdbx_seq_one_letter_code
_entity_poly.pdbx_strand_id
1 'polypeptide(L)'
;MSELNGREKAALRYYIGDVSGNDEFWSDPKAYTVLNSLFFAGTATERSRAAEGKRLNSAILADTERLTELFAELFSAFGKCSSETELRTYRVERWSDYALCKSASATLSFTSTSTAGFLSEYRDRRGIALMRLTLPQGTPCIDVASALDFYAKPEEAEVLLPPFLALEITEQPVSDSDRRILDSAGLPPRCSCEVTTGQLLPCTAKAAELPHGGAEAGQRVFTALNEGDPPSPEDEEQYTQWKAAYLTKLHKMFTK
;
A
#
# COMPACT_ATOMS: atom_id res chain seq x y z
N MET A 1 19.07 13.89 -4.06
CA MET A 1 18.54 12.82 -3.15
C MET A 1 19.67 12.26 -2.30
N SER A 2 19.44 12.01 -1.00
CA SER A 2 20.40 11.24 -0.19
C SER A 2 20.24 9.75 -0.53
N GLU A 3 21.37 9.05 -0.61
CA GLU A 3 21.39 7.63 -0.96
C GLU A 3 20.73 6.79 0.14
N LEU A 4 19.93 5.79 -0.25
CA LEU A 4 19.35 4.83 0.68
C LEU A 4 20.43 3.92 1.24
N ASN A 5 20.39 3.67 2.55
CA ASN A 5 21.29 2.71 3.18
C ASN A 5 20.87 1.25 2.90
N GLY A 6 21.72 0.29 3.30
CA GLY A 6 21.45 -1.12 3.03
C GLY A 6 20.16 -1.67 3.65
N ARG A 7 19.74 -1.18 4.84
CA ARG A 7 18.50 -1.61 5.49
C ARG A 7 17.26 -1.05 4.77
N GLU A 8 17.30 0.21 4.37
CA GLU A 8 16.25 0.86 3.59
C GLU A 8 16.07 0.18 2.23
N LYS A 9 17.17 -0.12 1.53
CA LYS A 9 17.15 -0.89 0.27
C LYS A 9 16.55 -2.29 0.48
N ALA A 10 16.92 -2.99 1.56
CA ALA A 10 16.37 -4.30 1.88
C ALA A 10 14.88 -4.25 2.19
N ALA A 11 14.42 -3.26 2.96
CA ALA A 11 13.00 -3.05 3.26
C ALA A 11 12.19 -2.74 2.00
N LEU A 12 12.73 -1.89 1.11
CA LEU A 12 12.10 -1.58 -0.17
C LEU A 12 12.01 -2.82 -1.08
N ARG A 13 13.10 -3.61 -1.23
CA ARG A 13 13.11 -4.87 -1.98
C ARG A 13 12.07 -5.84 -1.46
N TYR A 14 11.99 -6.00 -0.15
CA TYR A 14 10.98 -6.86 0.47
C TYR A 14 9.56 -6.40 0.15
N TYR A 15 9.30 -5.10 0.27
CA TYR A 15 7.98 -4.54 -0.03
C TYR A 15 7.56 -4.78 -1.49
N ILE A 16 8.44 -4.53 -2.46
CA ILE A 16 8.12 -4.69 -3.90
C ILE A 16 8.13 -6.16 -4.37
N GLY A 17 8.49 -7.10 -3.49
CA GLY A 17 8.50 -8.53 -3.79
C GLY A 17 9.80 -9.05 -4.41
N ASP A 18 10.86 -8.25 -4.39
CA ASP A 18 12.24 -8.69 -4.73
C ASP A 18 12.91 -9.21 -3.46
N VAL A 19 12.47 -10.40 -3.03
CA VAL A 19 12.82 -10.98 -1.73
C VAL A 19 14.13 -11.73 -1.75
N SER A 20 14.85 -11.65 -0.63
CA SER A 20 16.15 -12.34 -0.43
C SER A 20 16.32 -12.89 0.98
N GLY A 21 15.23 -13.25 1.66
CA GLY A 21 15.26 -13.75 3.03
C GLY A 21 15.26 -15.28 3.13
N ASN A 22 15.77 -15.80 4.24
CA ASN A 22 15.86 -17.25 4.51
C ASN A 22 14.77 -17.75 5.45
N ASP A 23 13.88 -16.90 5.96
CA ASP A 23 12.79 -17.26 6.83
C ASP A 23 11.45 -16.86 6.22
N GLU A 24 10.35 -17.37 6.80
CA GLU A 24 9.00 -17.20 6.28
C GLU A 24 8.56 -15.72 6.24
N PHE A 25 9.05 -14.90 7.16
CA PHE A 25 8.80 -13.47 7.17
C PHE A 25 9.44 -12.80 5.93
N TRP A 26 10.73 -13.03 5.69
CA TRP A 26 11.51 -12.34 4.65
C TRP A 26 11.44 -13.00 3.26
N SER A 27 10.81 -14.15 3.13
CA SER A 27 10.72 -14.89 1.86
C SER A 27 9.39 -14.73 1.12
N ASP A 28 8.47 -13.91 1.63
CA ASP A 28 7.16 -13.70 1.01
C ASP A 28 7.22 -12.73 -0.18
N PRO A 29 7.10 -13.21 -1.44
CA PRO A 29 7.11 -12.33 -2.61
C PRO A 29 5.88 -11.44 -2.73
N LYS A 30 4.91 -11.57 -1.83
CA LYS A 30 3.66 -10.80 -1.80
C LYS A 30 3.43 -10.12 -0.45
N ALA A 31 4.51 -9.88 0.31
CA ALA A 31 4.45 -9.22 1.62
C ALA A 31 3.63 -7.92 1.59
N TYR A 32 3.71 -7.14 0.51
CA TYR A 32 2.90 -5.93 0.31
C TYR A 32 1.39 -6.17 0.51
N THR A 33 0.90 -7.39 0.28
CA THR A 33 -0.52 -7.74 0.48
C THR A 33 -0.91 -7.59 1.96
N VAL A 34 -0.11 -8.13 2.87
CA VAL A 34 -0.32 -8.02 4.31
C VAL A 34 0.06 -6.62 4.80
N LEU A 35 1.22 -6.10 4.39
CA LEU A 35 1.69 -4.79 4.83
C LEU A 35 0.67 -3.69 4.51
N ASN A 36 0.13 -3.69 3.29
CA ASN A 36 -0.90 -2.71 2.91
C ASN A 36 -2.24 -2.93 3.63
N SER A 37 -2.61 -4.17 3.94
CA SER A 37 -3.87 -4.43 4.65
C SER A 37 -3.91 -3.82 6.05
N LEU A 38 -2.75 -3.63 6.68
CA LEU A 38 -2.64 -3.02 8.00
C LEU A 38 -3.07 -1.55 8.06
N PHE A 39 -3.14 -0.88 6.91
CA PHE A 39 -3.58 0.52 6.82
C PHE A 39 -5.10 0.68 6.67
N PHE A 40 -5.85 -0.41 6.48
CA PHE A 40 -7.31 -0.36 6.32
C PHE A 40 -8.00 -0.82 7.59
N ALA A 41 -9.10 -0.15 7.96
CA ALA A 41 -9.88 -0.54 9.13
C ALA A 41 -10.59 -1.89 8.94
N GLY A 42 -10.76 -2.63 10.02
CA GLY A 42 -11.43 -3.94 10.02
C GLY A 42 -10.67 -5.00 9.22
N THR A 43 -11.36 -6.04 8.77
CA THR A 43 -10.80 -7.20 8.05
C THR A 43 -11.29 -7.32 6.60
N ALA A 44 -11.97 -6.31 6.08
CA ALA A 44 -12.56 -6.36 4.74
C ALA A 44 -11.50 -6.49 3.62
N THR A 45 -10.34 -5.86 3.81
CA THR A 45 -9.23 -5.94 2.84
C THR A 45 -8.64 -7.33 2.82
N GLU A 46 -8.38 -7.94 3.96
CA GLU A 46 -7.86 -9.29 4.10
C GLU A 46 -8.83 -10.32 3.48
N ARG A 47 -10.12 -10.20 3.79
CA ARG A 47 -11.17 -11.05 3.18
C ARG A 47 -11.20 -10.92 1.66
N SER A 48 -11.11 -9.68 1.13
CA SER A 48 -11.05 -9.46 -0.31
C SER A 48 -9.82 -10.10 -0.95
N ARG A 49 -8.65 -9.99 -0.31
CA ARG A 49 -7.39 -10.57 -0.79
C ARG A 49 -7.43 -12.11 -0.79
N ALA A 50 -7.93 -12.71 0.28
CA ALA A 50 -8.10 -14.15 0.37
C ALA A 50 -9.10 -14.67 -0.69
N ALA A 51 -10.22 -13.99 -0.91
CA ALA A 51 -11.19 -14.33 -1.94
C ALA A 51 -10.64 -14.23 -3.38
N GLU A 52 -9.56 -13.46 -3.59
CA GLU A 52 -8.81 -13.41 -4.85
C GLU A 52 -7.73 -14.50 -4.95
N GLY A 53 -7.67 -15.41 -3.99
CA GLY A 53 -6.64 -16.46 -3.92
C GLY A 53 -5.26 -15.95 -3.54
N LYS A 54 -5.16 -14.75 -2.92
CA LYS A 54 -3.90 -14.24 -2.37
C LYS A 54 -3.70 -14.79 -0.97
N ARG A 55 -2.60 -15.49 -0.76
CA ARG A 55 -2.22 -15.97 0.57
C ARG A 55 -1.89 -14.78 1.48
N LEU A 56 -2.44 -14.79 2.68
CA LEU A 56 -2.09 -13.88 3.76
C LEU A 56 -1.02 -14.54 4.63
N ASN A 57 0.20 -14.01 4.59
CA ASN A 57 1.31 -14.57 5.37
C ASN A 57 1.20 -14.16 6.84
N SER A 58 0.79 -15.09 7.69
CA SER A 58 0.64 -14.87 9.13
C SER A 58 1.98 -14.70 9.86
N ALA A 59 3.10 -15.19 9.30
CA ALA A 59 4.42 -15.01 9.89
C ALA A 59 4.81 -13.53 10.02
N ILE A 60 4.27 -12.65 9.15
CA ILE A 60 4.49 -11.20 9.22
C ILE A 60 3.93 -10.61 10.53
N LEU A 61 2.83 -11.17 11.05
CA LEU A 61 2.23 -10.73 12.33
C LEU A 61 2.87 -11.40 13.54
N ALA A 62 3.60 -12.50 13.36
CA ALA A 62 4.23 -13.25 14.46
C ALA A 62 5.34 -12.44 15.15
N ASP A 63 5.97 -11.51 14.44
CA ASP A 63 7.07 -10.69 14.94
C ASP A 63 6.76 -9.20 14.74
N THR A 64 6.01 -8.65 15.68
CA THR A 64 5.58 -7.23 15.65
C THR A 64 6.77 -6.26 15.76
N GLU A 65 7.88 -6.67 16.38
CA GLU A 65 9.08 -5.84 16.48
C GLU A 65 9.75 -5.71 15.11
N ARG A 66 10.01 -6.82 14.46
CA ARG A 66 10.57 -6.87 13.09
C ARG A 66 9.66 -6.16 12.08
N LEU A 67 8.34 -6.35 12.20
CA LEU A 67 7.36 -5.62 11.38
C LEU A 67 7.45 -4.09 11.60
N THR A 68 7.64 -3.65 12.84
CA THR A 68 7.81 -2.23 13.15
C THR A 68 9.13 -1.68 12.61
N GLU A 69 10.22 -2.45 12.70
CA GLU A 69 11.51 -2.08 12.10
C GLU A 69 11.41 -1.95 10.58
N LEU A 70 10.74 -2.91 9.91
CA LEU A 70 10.49 -2.84 8.47
C LEU A 70 9.78 -1.54 8.06
N PHE A 71 8.72 -1.16 8.76
CA PHE A 71 8.03 0.10 8.49
C PHE A 71 8.91 1.31 8.80
N ALA A 72 9.72 1.28 9.85
CA ALA A 72 10.65 2.36 10.17
C ALA A 72 11.67 2.59 9.05
N GLU A 73 12.23 1.53 8.48
CA GLU A 73 13.16 1.62 7.35
C GLU A 73 12.47 2.12 6.08
N LEU A 74 11.25 1.66 5.78
CA LEU A 74 10.46 2.19 4.65
C LEU A 74 10.18 3.69 4.83
N PHE A 75 9.73 4.12 6.01
CA PHE A 75 9.47 5.53 6.29
C PHE A 75 10.73 6.38 6.24
N SER A 76 11.86 5.85 6.72
CA SER A 76 13.16 6.49 6.58
C SER A 76 13.54 6.70 5.11
N ALA A 77 13.29 5.71 4.26
CA ALA A 77 13.52 5.83 2.82
C ALA A 77 12.69 6.96 2.19
N PHE A 78 11.40 7.07 2.53
CA PHE A 78 10.56 8.20 2.08
C PHE A 78 11.01 9.56 2.63
N GLY A 79 11.60 9.61 3.81
CA GLY A 79 12.20 10.83 4.37
C GLY A 79 13.43 11.32 3.58
N LYS A 80 14.06 10.46 2.79
CA LYS A 80 15.24 10.77 1.97
C LYS A 80 14.92 11.00 0.49
N CYS A 81 13.78 10.52 0.02
CA CYS A 81 13.39 10.52 -1.38
C CYS A 81 12.17 11.41 -1.60
N SER A 82 12.24 12.26 -2.60
CA SER A 82 11.13 13.11 -3.04
C SER A 82 11.25 13.42 -4.52
N SER A 83 10.16 13.84 -5.14
CA SER A 83 10.17 14.31 -6.53
C SER A 83 11.09 15.54 -6.68
N GLU A 84 12.07 15.47 -7.57
CA GLU A 84 12.98 16.60 -7.85
C GLU A 84 12.29 17.72 -8.64
N THR A 85 11.32 17.36 -9.45
CA THR A 85 10.47 18.26 -10.24
C THR A 85 9.02 17.81 -10.12
N GLU A 86 8.08 18.56 -10.70
CA GLU A 86 6.73 18.03 -10.87
C GLU A 86 6.77 16.74 -11.69
N LEU A 87 6.11 15.69 -11.19
CA LEU A 87 6.08 14.37 -11.81
C LEU A 87 4.64 13.95 -12.09
N ARG A 88 4.39 13.37 -13.27
CA ARG A 88 3.10 12.76 -13.58
C ARG A 88 3.22 11.25 -13.56
N THR A 89 2.29 10.62 -12.83
CA THR A 89 2.21 9.17 -12.72
C THR A 89 0.78 8.69 -12.94
N TYR A 90 0.63 7.39 -13.17
CA TYR A 90 -0.64 6.76 -13.48
C TYR A 90 -0.86 5.57 -12.56
N ARG A 91 -2.12 5.34 -12.18
CA ARG A 91 -2.54 4.17 -11.42
C ARG A 91 -3.94 3.77 -11.83
N VAL A 92 -4.15 2.48 -12.00
CA VAL A 92 -5.48 1.89 -11.97
C VAL A 92 -5.77 1.42 -10.56
N GLU A 93 -6.87 1.87 -9.99
CA GLU A 93 -7.28 1.47 -8.64
C GLU A 93 -8.60 0.69 -8.71
N ARG A 94 -8.78 -0.29 -7.83
CA ARG A 94 -10.06 -0.95 -7.65
C ARG A 94 -11.09 0.05 -7.17
N TRP A 95 -12.33 -0.09 -7.62
CA TRP A 95 -13.38 0.84 -7.23
C TRP A 95 -13.57 0.96 -5.71
N SER A 96 -13.48 -0.17 -4.98
CA SER A 96 -13.59 -0.18 -3.52
C SER A 96 -12.48 0.63 -2.84
N ASP A 97 -11.24 0.42 -3.27
CA ASP A 97 -10.07 1.05 -2.66
C ASP A 97 -10.01 2.54 -3.05
N TYR A 98 -10.35 2.86 -4.29
CA TYR A 98 -10.53 4.24 -4.74
C TYR A 98 -11.57 5.00 -3.91
N ALA A 99 -12.74 4.39 -3.66
CA ALA A 99 -13.79 5.02 -2.87
C ALA A 99 -13.33 5.33 -1.44
N LEU A 100 -12.51 4.47 -0.85
CA LEU A 100 -11.92 4.70 0.47
C LEU A 100 -10.89 5.84 0.43
N CYS A 101 -9.97 5.84 -0.54
CA CYS A 101 -9.00 6.92 -0.72
C CYS A 101 -9.69 8.27 -0.96
N LYS A 102 -10.74 8.30 -1.79
CA LYS A 102 -11.54 9.49 -2.06
C LYS A 102 -12.23 9.99 -0.78
N SER A 103 -12.84 9.11 -0.01
CA SER A 103 -13.50 9.46 1.26
C SER A 103 -12.51 10.03 2.28
N ALA A 104 -11.30 9.49 2.34
CA ALA A 104 -10.24 9.95 3.24
C ALA A 104 -9.50 11.19 2.71
N SER A 105 -9.61 11.50 1.42
CA SER A 105 -8.79 12.49 0.71
C SER A 105 -7.29 12.27 0.94
N ALA A 106 -6.87 11.02 1.00
CA ALA A 106 -5.47 10.62 1.27
C ALA A 106 -5.13 9.24 0.68
N THR A 107 -3.84 8.99 0.49
CA THR A 107 -3.32 7.62 0.32
C THR A 107 -3.50 6.86 1.63
N LEU A 108 -4.17 5.71 1.60
CA LEU A 108 -4.41 4.90 2.79
C LEU A 108 -3.26 3.93 3.08
N SER A 109 -2.56 3.48 2.05
CA SER A 109 -1.42 2.55 2.14
C SER A 109 -0.31 3.00 1.20
N PHE A 110 0.81 2.29 1.19
CA PHE A 110 1.79 2.48 0.12
C PHE A 110 1.14 2.28 -1.24
N THR A 111 1.35 3.23 -2.13
CA THR A 111 0.65 3.31 -3.41
C THR A 111 1.67 3.26 -4.54
N SER A 112 1.73 2.13 -5.25
CA SER A 112 2.54 1.98 -6.46
C SER A 112 1.87 2.70 -7.62
N THR A 113 2.62 3.53 -8.32
CA THR A 113 2.22 4.27 -9.53
C THR A 113 3.27 4.08 -10.62
N SER A 114 2.99 4.44 -11.87
CA SER A 114 3.93 4.31 -12.97
C SER A 114 4.04 5.60 -13.77
N THR A 115 5.26 6.00 -14.13
CA THR A 115 5.49 7.10 -15.09
C THR A 115 5.34 6.67 -16.54
N ALA A 116 5.44 5.37 -16.82
CA ALA A 116 5.31 4.81 -18.19
C ALA A 116 3.86 4.52 -18.61
N GLY A 117 2.87 4.78 -17.72
CA GLY A 117 1.48 4.41 -17.98
C GLY A 117 1.25 2.90 -17.91
N PHE A 118 2.16 2.16 -17.28
CA PHE A 118 1.99 0.72 -17.04
C PHE A 118 0.80 0.50 -16.12
N LEU A 119 -0.18 -0.25 -16.62
CA LEU A 119 -1.37 -0.62 -15.86
C LEU A 119 -1.31 -2.11 -15.61
N SER A 120 -1.07 -2.49 -14.37
CA SER A 120 -1.13 -3.90 -13.99
C SER A 120 -2.52 -4.47 -14.26
N GLU A 121 -2.59 -5.75 -14.67
CA GLU A 121 -3.84 -6.45 -14.87
C GLU A 121 -4.62 -6.60 -13.56
N TYR A 122 -5.66 -5.80 -13.40
CA TYR A 122 -6.59 -5.93 -12.28
C TYR A 122 -7.81 -6.72 -12.69
N ARG A 123 -8.19 -7.70 -11.88
CA ARG A 123 -9.42 -8.49 -12.06
C ARG A 123 -10.42 -8.12 -10.95
N ASP A 124 -11.04 -6.95 -11.03
CA ASP A 124 -12.13 -6.59 -10.13
C ASP A 124 -13.45 -6.42 -10.93
N ARG A 125 -14.42 -7.29 -10.68
CA ARG A 125 -15.74 -7.23 -11.31
C ARG A 125 -16.55 -5.97 -10.96
N ARG A 126 -16.17 -5.27 -9.88
CA ARG A 126 -16.84 -4.03 -9.43
C ARG A 126 -16.41 -2.80 -10.22
N GLY A 127 -15.41 -2.94 -11.06
CA GLY A 127 -14.86 -1.86 -11.87
C GLY A 127 -13.64 -1.19 -11.24
N ILE A 128 -13.09 -0.25 -11.99
CA ILE A 128 -11.85 0.45 -11.68
C ILE A 128 -11.99 1.96 -11.83
N ALA A 129 -11.08 2.69 -11.20
CA ALA A 129 -10.81 4.10 -11.45
C ALA A 129 -9.43 4.27 -12.08
N LEU A 130 -9.32 5.07 -13.12
CA LEU A 130 -8.05 5.51 -13.65
C LEU A 130 -7.64 6.80 -12.95
N MET A 131 -6.53 6.78 -12.23
CA MET A 131 -5.98 7.95 -11.55
C MET A 131 -4.76 8.47 -12.33
N ARG A 132 -4.78 9.75 -12.69
CA ARG A 132 -3.63 10.51 -13.17
C ARG A 132 -3.15 11.38 -12.04
N LEU A 133 -1.99 11.06 -11.49
CA LEU A 133 -1.47 11.74 -10.32
C LEU A 133 -0.43 12.77 -10.76
N THR A 134 -0.60 13.99 -10.28
CA THR A 134 0.43 15.04 -10.33
C THR A 134 1.08 15.10 -8.94
N LEU A 135 2.36 14.84 -8.90
CA LEU A 135 3.21 14.97 -7.73
C LEU A 135 3.99 16.28 -7.84
N PRO A 136 3.64 17.32 -7.07
CA PRO A 136 4.43 18.55 -7.02
C PRO A 136 5.88 18.28 -6.62
N GLN A 137 6.80 19.18 -6.98
CA GLN A 137 8.18 19.12 -6.50
C GLN A 137 8.23 19.02 -4.97
N GLY A 138 9.06 18.11 -4.46
CA GLY A 138 9.22 17.87 -3.04
C GLY A 138 8.21 16.86 -2.45
N THR A 139 7.29 16.30 -3.26
CA THR A 139 6.41 15.22 -2.79
C THR A 139 7.23 14.01 -2.39
N PRO A 140 7.06 13.47 -1.15
CA PRO A 140 7.70 12.23 -0.74
C PRO A 140 7.33 11.09 -1.69
N CYS A 141 8.31 10.51 -2.37
CA CYS A 141 8.11 9.37 -3.27
C CYS A 141 9.44 8.66 -3.52
N ILE A 142 9.39 7.39 -3.88
CA ILE A 142 10.57 6.60 -4.23
C ILE A 142 10.43 6.17 -5.69
N ASP A 143 11.32 6.65 -6.56
CA ASP A 143 11.56 6.04 -7.87
C ASP A 143 12.33 4.74 -7.62
N VAL A 144 11.64 3.62 -7.78
CA VAL A 144 12.16 2.31 -7.37
C VAL A 144 13.39 1.91 -8.18
N ALA A 145 13.41 2.19 -9.48
CA ALA A 145 14.52 1.86 -10.36
C ALA A 145 15.77 2.69 -10.04
N SER A 146 15.59 3.95 -9.64
CA SER A 146 16.70 4.84 -9.25
C SER A 146 17.20 4.55 -7.83
N ALA A 147 16.31 4.06 -6.95
CA ALA A 147 16.64 3.82 -5.54
C ALA A 147 17.38 2.50 -5.30
N LEU A 148 17.21 1.52 -6.19
CA LEU A 148 17.81 0.20 -6.09
C LEU A 148 18.91 0.01 -7.12
N ASP A 149 20.03 -0.60 -6.72
CA ASP A 149 21.15 -0.91 -7.62
C ASP A 149 20.76 -1.88 -8.75
N PHE A 150 19.74 -2.71 -8.48
CA PHE A 150 19.12 -3.61 -9.43
C PHE A 150 17.63 -3.67 -9.13
N TYR A 151 16.81 -3.54 -10.16
CA TYR A 151 15.36 -3.71 -10.10
C TYR A 151 14.91 -4.67 -11.21
N ALA A 152 14.16 -5.71 -10.82
CA ALA A 152 13.80 -6.80 -11.74
C ALA A 152 12.82 -6.40 -12.84
N LYS A 153 12.11 -5.26 -12.66
CA LYS A 153 11.04 -4.82 -13.57
C LYS A 153 11.15 -3.33 -13.91
N PRO A 154 12.26 -2.89 -14.49
CA PRO A 154 12.48 -1.48 -14.80
C PRO A 154 11.44 -0.90 -15.79
N GLU A 155 10.79 -1.75 -16.59
CA GLU A 155 9.72 -1.39 -17.52
C GLU A 155 8.45 -0.90 -16.83
N GLU A 156 8.23 -1.27 -15.57
CA GLU A 156 7.10 -0.76 -14.78
C GLU A 156 7.25 0.72 -14.46
N ALA A 157 8.49 1.26 -14.52
CA ALA A 157 8.81 2.65 -14.18
C ALA A 157 8.10 3.09 -12.89
N GLU A 158 8.23 2.25 -11.86
CA GLU A 158 7.47 2.33 -10.62
C GLU A 158 7.91 3.51 -9.77
N VAL A 159 6.94 4.32 -9.37
CA VAL A 159 7.07 5.35 -8.34
C VAL A 159 6.17 4.97 -7.17
N LEU A 160 6.77 4.70 -6.04
CA LEU A 160 6.06 4.35 -4.81
C LEU A 160 5.76 5.61 -4.00
N LEU A 161 4.50 5.76 -3.59
CA LEU A 161 4.02 6.83 -2.70
C LEU A 161 3.81 6.31 -1.29
N PRO A 162 4.07 7.12 -0.25
CA PRO A 162 3.81 6.73 1.13
C PRO A 162 2.31 6.74 1.45
N PRO A 163 1.88 6.08 2.55
CA PRO A 163 0.58 6.31 3.15
C PRO A 163 0.46 7.72 3.73
N PHE A 164 -0.76 8.16 4.00
CA PHE A 164 -1.10 9.44 4.63
C PHE A 164 -0.76 10.70 3.80
N LEU A 165 -0.51 10.56 2.51
CA LEU A 165 -0.30 11.68 1.63
C LEU A 165 -1.67 12.29 1.27
N ALA A 166 -1.87 13.57 1.49
CA ALA A 166 -3.12 14.25 1.12
C ALA A 166 -3.37 14.15 -0.39
N LEU A 167 -4.63 13.99 -0.79
CA LEU A 167 -5.05 13.91 -2.18
C LEU A 167 -6.17 14.91 -2.45
N GLU A 168 -5.99 15.73 -3.48
CA GLU A 168 -7.05 16.49 -4.12
C GLU A 168 -7.51 15.74 -5.36
N ILE A 169 -8.76 15.27 -5.37
CA ILE A 169 -9.29 14.36 -6.39
C ILE A 169 -10.42 15.06 -7.15
N THR A 170 -10.26 15.17 -8.47
CA THR A 170 -11.30 15.66 -9.39
C THR A 170 -11.71 14.55 -10.34
N GLU A 171 -12.95 14.07 -10.20
CA GLU A 171 -13.49 13.06 -11.11
C GLU A 171 -13.87 13.67 -12.46
N GLN A 172 -13.62 12.91 -13.51
CA GLN A 172 -13.95 13.25 -14.88
C GLN A 172 -14.65 12.07 -15.57
N PRO A 173 -15.50 12.33 -16.57
CA PRO A 173 -16.00 11.28 -17.44
C PRO A 173 -14.84 10.54 -18.11
N VAL A 174 -14.99 9.23 -18.29
CA VAL A 174 -14.00 8.41 -18.98
C VAL A 174 -13.93 8.83 -20.46
N SER A 175 -12.80 9.34 -20.89
CA SER A 175 -12.56 9.74 -22.28
C SER A 175 -12.32 8.51 -23.18
N ASP A 176 -12.39 8.70 -24.51
CA ASP A 176 -12.06 7.61 -25.45
C ASP A 176 -10.58 7.20 -25.38
N SER A 177 -9.69 8.11 -25.01
CA SER A 177 -8.29 7.77 -24.75
C SER A 177 -8.15 6.89 -23.51
N ASP A 178 -8.90 7.18 -22.45
CA ASP A 178 -8.93 6.36 -21.23
C ASP A 178 -9.47 4.97 -21.50
N ARG A 179 -10.53 4.88 -22.28
CA ARG A 179 -11.12 3.59 -22.68
C ARG A 179 -10.09 2.71 -23.40
N ARG A 180 -9.31 3.27 -24.33
CA ARG A 180 -8.26 2.50 -25.03
C ARG A 180 -7.17 1.97 -24.09
N ILE A 181 -6.80 2.78 -23.08
CA ILE A 181 -5.84 2.35 -22.06
C ILE A 181 -6.45 1.24 -21.21
N LEU A 182 -7.71 1.36 -20.83
CA LEU A 182 -8.40 0.47 -19.89
C LEU A 182 -8.98 -0.77 -20.57
N ASP A 183 -9.27 -0.74 -21.88
CA ASP A 183 -9.71 -1.90 -22.65
C ASP A 183 -8.64 -3.00 -22.66
N SER A 184 -7.36 -2.63 -22.60
CA SER A 184 -6.27 -3.60 -22.43
C SER A 184 -6.32 -4.34 -21.08
N ALA A 185 -6.92 -3.73 -20.06
CA ALA A 185 -7.08 -4.32 -18.72
C ALA A 185 -8.35 -5.20 -18.59
N GLY A 186 -9.26 -5.18 -19.59
CA GLY A 186 -10.48 -5.99 -19.60
C GLY A 186 -11.49 -5.66 -18.51
N LEU A 187 -11.46 -4.44 -17.94
CA LEU A 187 -12.27 -4.03 -16.81
C LEU A 187 -13.14 -2.83 -17.15
N PRO A 188 -14.38 -2.74 -16.62
CA PRO A 188 -15.22 -1.58 -16.85
C PRO A 188 -14.72 -0.37 -16.07
N PRO A 189 -14.25 0.69 -16.75
CA PRO A 189 -13.90 1.94 -16.07
C PRO A 189 -15.16 2.63 -15.56
N ARG A 190 -15.15 3.06 -14.30
CA ARG A 190 -16.24 3.83 -13.71
C ARG A 190 -15.99 5.32 -13.79
N CYS A 191 -14.74 5.74 -13.57
CA CYS A 191 -14.33 7.12 -13.69
C CYS A 191 -12.87 7.23 -14.09
N SER A 192 -12.50 8.41 -14.56
CA SER A 192 -11.15 8.90 -14.66
C SER A 192 -10.97 10.05 -13.67
N CYS A 193 -9.81 10.18 -13.07
CA CYS A 193 -9.56 11.19 -12.06
C CYS A 193 -8.24 11.89 -12.31
N GLU A 194 -8.26 13.22 -12.18
CA GLU A 194 -7.06 14.00 -11.96
C GLU A 194 -6.84 14.11 -10.45
N VAL A 195 -5.65 13.76 -10.00
CA VAL A 195 -5.29 13.72 -8.59
C VAL A 195 -4.03 14.53 -8.38
N THR A 196 -4.08 15.51 -7.48
CA THR A 196 -2.88 16.23 -7.05
C THR A 196 -2.53 15.77 -5.63
N THR A 197 -1.28 15.38 -5.43
CA THR A 197 -0.79 15.02 -4.10
C THR A 197 -0.41 16.28 -3.32
N GLY A 198 -0.76 16.28 -2.04
CA GLY A 198 -0.42 17.34 -1.10
C GLY A 198 0.68 16.91 -0.12
N GLN A 199 0.63 17.48 1.06
CA GLN A 199 1.55 17.17 2.15
C GLN A 199 1.12 15.92 2.90
N LEU A 200 2.04 15.35 3.68
CA LEU A 200 1.72 14.29 4.64
C LEU A 200 0.74 14.82 5.70
N LEU A 201 -0.32 14.08 5.93
CA LEU A 201 -1.32 14.41 6.94
C LEU A 201 -0.77 14.10 8.32
N PRO A 202 -0.81 15.05 9.28
CA PRO A 202 -0.32 14.83 10.63
C PRO A 202 -1.23 13.83 11.38
N CYS A 203 -0.62 12.99 12.22
CA CYS A 203 -1.38 12.11 13.09
C CYS A 203 -1.95 12.89 14.27
N THR A 204 -3.27 13.07 14.31
CA THR A 204 -3.98 13.74 15.43
C THR A 204 -4.46 12.77 16.52
N ALA A 205 -4.44 11.47 16.27
CA ALA A 205 -4.88 10.45 17.21
C ALA A 205 -3.95 10.37 18.44
N LYS A 206 -4.50 10.09 19.62
CA LYS A 206 -3.68 9.79 20.79
C LYS A 206 -2.96 8.46 20.63
N ALA A 207 -1.75 8.35 21.19
CA ALA A 207 -1.08 7.05 21.25
C ALA A 207 -1.92 6.11 22.12
N ALA A 208 -2.10 4.89 21.62
CA ALA A 208 -2.71 3.80 22.37
C ALA A 208 -1.66 2.70 22.53
N GLU A 209 -1.72 1.99 23.65
CA GLU A 209 -0.96 0.75 23.80
C GLU A 209 -1.55 -0.31 22.86
N LEU A 210 -0.69 -1.17 22.35
CA LEU A 210 -1.13 -2.28 21.50
C LEU A 210 -1.88 -3.31 22.39
N PRO A 211 -3.12 -3.67 22.06
CA PRO A 211 -3.83 -4.70 22.78
C PRO A 211 -3.05 -6.02 22.80
N HIS A 212 -2.96 -6.63 23.97
CA HIS A 212 -2.29 -7.91 24.13
C HIS A 212 -3.04 -9.01 23.35
N GLY A 213 -2.29 -9.91 22.69
CA GLY A 213 -2.87 -11.01 21.94
C GLY A 213 -3.46 -10.63 20.57
N GLY A 214 -3.44 -9.34 20.21
CA GLY A 214 -4.08 -8.88 18.97
C GLY A 214 -3.35 -9.30 17.69
N ALA A 215 -2.02 -9.40 17.73
CA ALA A 215 -1.24 -9.91 16.61
C ALA A 215 -1.48 -11.42 16.41
N GLU A 216 -1.55 -12.18 17.48
CA GLU A 216 -1.87 -13.61 17.46
C GLU A 216 -3.31 -13.86 16.97
N ALA A 217 -4.27 -13.02 17.36
CA ALA A 217 -5.61 -13.06 16.81
C ALA A 217 -5.58 -12.80 15.29
N GLY A 218 -4.78 -11.85 14.82
CA GLY A 218 -4.54 -11.60 13.40
C GLY A 218 -3.99 -12.80 12.66
N GLN A 219 -3.06 -13.55 13.25
CA GLN A 219 -2.55 -14.79 12.67
C GLN A 219 -3.66 -15.84 12.51
N ARG A 220 -4.55 -16.00 13.51
CA ARG A 220 -5.69 -16.91 13.42
C ARG A 220 -6.70 -16.47 12.36
N VAL A 221 -6.97 -15.17 12.26
CA VAL A 221 -7.80 -14.59 11.19
C VAL A 221 -7.20 -14.93 9.82
N PHE A 222 -5.89 -14.74 9.61
CA PHE A 222 -5.24 -15.05 8.34
C PHE A 222 -5.29 -16.54 8.00
N THR A 223 -5.07 -17.40 9.00
CA THR A 223 -5.16 -18.85 8.83
C THR A 223 -6.56 -19.27 8.37
N ALA A 224 -7.60 -18.83 9.06
CA ALA A 224 -8.97 -19.12 8.67
C ALA A 224 -9.30 -18.63 7.26
N LEU A 225 -8.95 -17.39 6.93
CA LEU A 225 -9.18 -16.84 5.59
C LEU A 225 -8.42 -17.59 4.48
N ASN A 226 -7.19 -18.03 4.74
CA ASN A 226 -6.41 -18.83 3.78
C ASN A 226 -7.02 -20.22 3.54
N GLU A 227 -7.68 -20.79 4.54
CA GLU A 227 -8.40 -22.09 4.48
C GLU A 227 -9.79 -21.96 3.85
N GLY A 228 -10.27 -20.73 3.66
CA GLY A 228 -11.60 -20.43 3.13
C GLY A 228 -12.69 -20.44 4.21
N ASP A 229 -12.29 -20.47 5.49
CA ASP A 229 -13.17 -20.47 6.64
C ASP A 229 -13.45 -19.04 7.15
N PRO A 230 -14.63 -18.81 7.77
CA PRO A 230 -14.88 -17.55 8.44
C PRO A 230 -14.07 -17.50 9.75
N PRO A 231 -13.30 -16.41 9.99
CA PRO A 231 -12.63 -16.21 11.28
C PRO A 231 -13.64 -16.12 12.42
N SER A 232 -13.21 -16.44 13.64
CA SER A 232 -14.07 -16.24 14.81
C SER A 232 -14.35 -14.75 15.04
N PRO A 233 -15.56 -14.36 15.47
CA PRO A 233 -15.88 -12.96 15.77
C PRO A 233 -14.95 -12.35 16.83
N GLU A 234 -14.52 -13.14 17.82
CA GLU A 234 -13.61 -12.71 18.87
C GLU A 234 -12.22 -12.37 18.32
N ASP A 235 -11.66 -13.24 17.45
CA ASP A 235 -10.37 -12.99 16.81
C ASP A 235 -10.42 -11.78 15.87
N GLU A 236 -11.51 -11.62 15.12
CA GLU A 236 -11.68 -10.45 14.26
C GLU A 236 -11.76 -9.15 15.06
N GLU A 237 -12.49 -9.13 16.17
CA GLU A 237 -12.59 -7.96 17.03
C GLU A 237 -11.24 -7.62 17.64
N GLN A 238 -10.55 -8.58 18.23
CA GLN A 238 -9.25 -8.41 18.86
C GLN A 238 -8.19 -7.93 17.86
N TYR A 239 -8.14 -8.55 16.67
CA TYR A 239 -7.25 -8.13 15.61
C TYR A 239 -7.56 -6.72 15.10
N THR A 240 -8.84 -6.39 14.92
CA THR A 240 -9.28 -5.06 14.47
C THR A 240 -8.86 -3.97 15.46
N GLN A 241 -9.01 -4.21 16.76
CA GLN A 241 -8.57 -3.28 17.79
C GLN A 241 -7.05 -3.09 17.79
N TRP A 242 -6.31 -4.19 17.70
CA TRP A 242 -4.85 -4.16 17.59
C TRP A 242 -4.41 -3.40 16.35
N LYS A 243 -5.01 -3.69 15.20
CA LYS A 243 -4.68 -3.05 13.93
C LYS A 243 -4.92 -1.54 13.98
N ALA A 244 -6.01 -1.07 14.58
CA ALA A 244 -6.27 0.36 14.74
C ALA A 244 -5.22 1.07 15.62
N ALA A 245 -4.80 0.44 16.73
CA ALA A 245 -3.75 0.95 17.58
C ALA A 245 -2.39 0.94 16.86
N TYR A 246 -2.10 -0.14 16.12
CA TYR A 246 -0.87 -0.28 15.35
C TYR A 246 -0.78 0.75 14.22
N LEU A 247 -1.87 0.98 13.49
CA LEU A 247 -1.95 2.03 12.47
C LEU A 247 -1.67 3.42 13.05
N THR A 248 -2.21 3.73 14.22
CA THR A 248 -1.91 4.97 14.92
C THR A 248 -0.42 5.10 15.26
N LYS A 249 0.21 3.99 15.71
CA LYS A 249 1.66 3.94 15.97
C LYS A 249 2.46 4.21 14.69
N LEU A 250 2.11 3.56 13.58
CA LEU A 250 2.77 3.75 12.27
C LEU A 250 2.64 5.20 11.79
N HIS A 251 1.43 5.76 11.85
CA HIS A 251 1.18 7.14 11.42
C HIS A 251 2.02 8.14 12.22
N LYS A 252 2.09 7.98 13.54
CA LYS A 252 2.95 8.82 14.38
C LYS A 252 4.44 8.66 14.10
N MET A 253 4.86 7.45 13.79
CA MET A 253 6.26 7.16 13.47
C MET A 253 6.68 7.87 12.18
N PHE A 254 5.78 7.93 11.19
CA PHE A 254 6.08 8.53 9.89
C PHE A 254 5.96 10.06 9.88
N THR A 255 5.11 10.65 10.71
CA THR A 255 4.84 12.09 10.69
C THR A 255 5.56 12.88 11.79
N LYS A 256 6.54 12.26 12.46
CA LYS A 256 7.48 12.93 13.38
C LYS A 256 8.62 13.61 12.63
#